data_87a1a2546defa87edd62efc16f437dbd
#
_entry.id   87a1a2546defa87edd62efc16f437dbd
#
_cell.length_a   1.000
_cell.length_b   1.000
_cell.length_c   1.000
_cell.angle_alpha   90.00
_cell.angle_beta   90.00
_cell.angle_gamma   90.00
#
_symmetry.space_group_name_H-M   'P 1'
#
loop_
_entity.id
_entity.type
_entity.pdbx_description
1 polymer ?
#
loop_
_entity_poly.entity_id
_entity_poly.type
_entity_poly.pdbx_seq_one_letter_code
_entity_poly.pdbx_strand_id
1 'polypeptide(L)'
;MIKCMVVDDKPLAIDVLKHHIDKVGFLELCFTTTNPLEGLERILEGGIDLVFLDIQMPELTGLQFIKIIKTRCKVIFTTAYAEFALEGFENDAIDYLLKPISFERFFKAAEKAQFVFNALREPNKSEVLPNAEKEVPYIFVKTEYKLIKINIADILYVEAMQNYVTIYTANEKIISLQTMKKTEEQLPSSKFVRIHKSFIVSIGKIHSIERNRIQIADQNIALGESYRDAFYYLINKS
;
A
#
# COMPACT_ATOMS: atom_id res chain seq x y z
N MET A 1 0.04 -0.73 -23.18
CA MET A 1 -1.29 -1.01 -22.61
C MET A 1 -1.13 -2.06 -21.53
N ILE A 2 -1.97 -2.07 -20.51
CA ILE A 2 -2.02 -3.05 -19.43
C ILE A 2 -3.07 -4.09 -19.81
N LYS A 3 -2.65 -5.33 -20.03
CA LYS A 3 -3.54 -6.43 -20.37
C LYS A 3 -4.29 -6.91 -19.14
N CYS A 4 -5.60 -6.71 -19.13
CA CYS A 4 -6.41 -7.04 -17.96
C CYS A 4 -7.47 -8.11 -18.25
N MET A 5 -7.93 -8.76 -17.19
CA MET A 5 -9.06 -9.67 -17.22
C MET A 5 -10.01 -9.38 -16.06
N VAL A 6 -11.24 -9.87 -16.19
CA VAL A 6 -12.29 -9.78 -15.17
C VAL A 6 -12.74 -11.19 -14.78
N VAL A 7 -12.78 -11.46 -13.48
CA VAL A 7 -13.30 -12.71 -12.90
C VAL A 7 -14.33 -12.36 -11.84
N ASP A 8 -15.60 -12.69 -12.10
CA ASP A 8 -16.72 -12.37 -11.20
C ASP A 8 -17.87 -13.34 -11.49
N ASP A 9 -18.41 -14.02 -10.49
CA ASP A 9 -19.49 -15.01 -10.67
C ASP A 9 -20.80 -14.42 -11.20
N LYS A 10 -20.90 -13.09 -11.24
CA LYS A 10 -22.09 -12.34 -11.69
C LYS A 10 -21.85 -11.65 -13.05
N PRO A 11 -22.51 -12.11 -14.13
CA PRO A 11 -22.34 -11.53 -15.47
C PRO A 11 -22.54 -10.01 -15.51
N LEU A 12 -23.52 -9.48 -14.76
CA LEU A 12 -23.78 -8.04 -14.70
C LEU A 12 -22.59 -7.23 -14.13
N ALA A 13 -21.85 -7.79 -13.17
CA ALA A 13 -20.66 -7.13 -12.63
C ALA A 13 -19.53 -7.11 -13.66
N ILE A 14 -19.39 -8.18 -14.44
CA ILE A 14 -18.47 -8.23 -15.59
C ILE A 14 -18.82 -7.14 -16.60
N ASP A 15 -20.08 -6.98 -16.96
CA ASP A 15 -20.52 -5.98 -17.95
C ASP A 15 -20.24 -4.55 -17.49
N VAL A 16 -20.44 -4.25 -16.21
CA VAL A 16 -20.09 -2.95 -15.62
C VAL A 16 -18.59 -2.68 -15.75
N LEU A 17 -17.75 -3.66 -15.39
CA LEU A 17 -16.30 -3.51 -15.46
C LEU A 17 -15.81 -3.39 -16.92
N LYS A 18 -16.34 -4.17 -17.85
CA LYS A 18 -16.08 -4.04 -19.29
C LYS A 18 -16.35 -2.61 -19.78
N HIS A 19 -17.55 -2.09 -19.47
CA HIS A 19 -17.93 -0.73 -19.84
C HIS A 19 -16.99 0.33 -19.24
N HIS A 20 -16.44 0.10 -18.04
CA HIS A 20 -15.46 1.00 -17.44
C HIS A 20 -14.10 0.87 -18.08
N ILE A 21 -13.63 -0.36 -18.34
CA ILE A 21 -12.35 -0.65 -19.00
C ILE A 21 -12.30 -0.02 -20.39
N ASP A 22 -13.35 -0.14 -21.17
CA ASP A 22 -13.46 0.40 -22.54
C ASP A 22 -13.27 1.92 -22.60
N LYS A 23 -13.53 2.64 -21.50
CA LYS A 23 -13.34 4.09 -21.37
C LYS A 23 -11.92 4.50 -20.98
N VAL A 24 -11.06 3.54 -20.66
CA VAL A 24 -9.71 3.80 -20.12
C VAL A 24 -8.64 3.35 -21.12
N GLY A 25 -8.12 4.29 -21.91
CA GLY A 25 -7.26 4.00 -23.07
C GLY A 25 -5.93 3.30 -22.78
N PHE A 26 -5.51 3.17 -21.52
CA PHE A 26 -4.30 2.42 -21.14
C PHE A 26 -4.58 0.99 -20.67
N LEU A 27 -5.85 0.57 -20.56
CA LEU A 27 -6.27 -0.81 -20.28
C LEU A 27 -6.67 -1.52 -21.56
N GLU A 28 -6.40 -2.83 -21.64
CA GLU A 28 -6.79 -3.73 -22.71
C GLU A 28 -7.46 -4.95 -22.10
N LEU A 29 -8.78 -5.11 -22.29
CA LEU A 29 -9.50 -6.27 -21.80
C LEU A 29 -9.22 -7.47 -22.68
N CYS A 30 -8.50 -8.47 -22.15
CA CYS A 30 -8.12 -9.67 -22.87
C CYS A 30 -9.04 -10.87 -22.60
N PHE A 31 -9.66 -10.93 -21.42
CA PHE A 31 -10.46 -12.09 -21.01
C PHE A 31 -11.49 -11.74 -19.94
N THR A 32 -12.62 -12.44 -19.96
CA THR A 32 -13.64 -12.37 -18.89
C THR A 32 -14.22 -13.74 -18.64
N THR A 33 -14.46 -14.09 -17.38
CA THR A 33 -15.10 -15.35 -17.03
C THR A 33 -15.91 -15.24 -15.74
N THR A 34 -16.95 -16.05 -15.64
CA THR A 34 -17.72 -16.25 -14.40
C THR A 34 -17.18 -17.44 -13.59
N ASN A 35 -16.24 -18.21 -14.15
CA ASN A 35 -15.66 -19.37 -13.49
C ASN A 35 -14.25 -19.04 -12.97
N PRO A 36 -14.01 -19.05 -11.62
CA PRO A 36 -12.72 -18.72 -11.06
C PRO A 36 -11.61 -19.72 -11.44
N LEU A 37 -11.92 -20.98 -11.71
CA LEU A 37 -10.93 -21.98 -12.12
C LEU A 37 -10.44 -21.71 -13.54
N GLU A 38 -11.33 -21.37 -14.47
CA GLU A 38 -10.97 -20.94 -15.82
C GLU A 38 -10.12 -19.66 -15.79
N GLY A 39 -10.47 -18.70 -14.92
CA GLY A 39 -9.68 -17.51 -14.70
C GLY A 39 -8.26 -17.83 -14.20
N LEU A 40 -8.15 -18.80 -13.30
CA LEU A 40 -6.86 -19.26 -12.78
C LEU A 40 -5.99 -19.87 -13.90
N GLU A 41 -6.57 -20.79 -14.70
CA GLU A 41 -5.89 -21.40 -15.85
C GLU A 41 -5.38 -20.32 -16.81
N ARG A 42 -6.21 -19.35 -17.12
CA ARG A 42 -5.85 -18.26 -18.04
C ARG A 42 -4.67 -17.42 -17.54
N ILE A 43 -4.56 -17.17 -16.22
CA ILE A 43 -3.40 -16.47 -15.63
C ILE A 43 -2.15 -17.35 -15.70
N LEU A 44 -2.28 -18.66 -15.46
CA LEU A 44 -1.16 -19.61 -15.50
C LEU A 44 -0.54 -19.71 -16.90
N GLU A 45 -1.33 -19.58 -17.96
CA GLU A 45 -0.87 -19.49 -19.36
C GLU A 45 -0.04 -18.22 -19.62
N GLY A 46 -0.23 -17.17 -18.81
CA GLY A 46 0.49 -15.90 -18.90
C GLY A 46 -0.15 -14.87 -19.84
N GLY A 47 0.45 -13.71 -19.92
CA GLY A 47 0.01 -12.62 -20.78
C GLY A 47 -1.13 -11.76 -20.20
N ILE A 48 -1.45 -11.92 -18.90
CA ILE A 48 -2.34 -11.05 -18.13
C ILE A 48 -1.50 -10.28 -17.12
N ASP A 49 -1.60 -8.96 -17.17
CA ASP A 49 -0.89 -8.06 -16.26
C ASP A 49 -1.71 -7.79 -14.99
N LEU A 50 -3.03 -7.58 -15.15
CA LEU A 50 -3.96 -7.13 -14.11
C LEU A 50 -5.24 -7.95 -14.11
N VAL A 51 -5.74 -8.37 -12.95
CA VAL A 51 -7.07 -8.99 -12.81
C VAL A 51 -7.96 -8.14 -11.91
N PHE A 52 -9.18 -7.86 -12.38
CA PHE A 52 -10.29 -7.42 -11.54
C PHE A 52 -10.99 -8.68 -11.04
N LEU A 53 -10.94 -8.91 -9.74
CA LEU A 53 -11.27 -10.19 -9.13
C LEU A 53 -12.33 -10.03 -8.05
N ASP A 54 -13.47 -10.67 -8.21
CA ASP A 54 -14.44 -10.72 -7.11
C ASP A 54 -13.91 -11.54 -5.94
N ILE A 55 -14.23 -11.10 -4.73
CA ILE A 55 -13.79 -11.80 -3.51
C ILE A 55 -14.64 -13.01 -3.24
N GLN A 56 -15.97 -12.90 -3.44
CA GLN A 56 -16.92 -13.95 -3.10
C GLN A 56 -17.42 -14.67 -4.33
N MET A 57 -16.75 -15.75 -4.69
CA MET A 57 -17.16 -16.64 -5.79
C MET A 57 -17.34 -18.06 -5.28
N PRO A 58 -18.23 -18.86 -5.92
CA PRO A 58 -18.35 -20.29 -5.67
C PRO A 58 -17.02 -21.02 -5.93
N GLU A 59 -16.80 -22.14 -5.27
CA GLU A 59 -15.66 -23.05 -5.43
C GLU A 59 -14.30 -22.46 -5.02
N LEU A 60 -13.97 -21.23 -5.44
CA LEU A 60 -12.68 -20.59 -5.16
C LEU A 60 -12.90 -19.10 -4.87
N THR A 61 -12.66 -18.68 -3.63
CA THR A 61 -12.73 -17.27 -3.26
C THR A 61 -11.60 -16.45 -3.86
N GLY A 62 -11.80 -15.14 -4.09
CA GLY A 62 -10.76 -14.25 -4.59
C GLY A 62 -9.51 -14.23 -3.69
N LEU A 63 -9.67 -14.38 -2.38
CA LEU A 63 -8.55 -14.46 -1.43
C LEU A 63 -7.76 -15.77 -1.54
N GLN A 64 -8.40 -16.88 -1.88
CA GLN A 64 -7.70 -18.13 -2.19
C GLN A 64 -7.02 -18.05 -3.55
N PHE A 65 -7.70 -17.45 -4.52
CA PHE A 65 -7.20 -17.24 -5.87
C PHE A 65 -5.87 -16.48 -5.88
N ILE A 66 -5.77 -15.33 -5.17
CA ILE A 66 -4.54 -14.54 -5.12
C ILE A 66 -3.37 -15.32 -4.49
N LYS A 67 -3.62 -16.17 -3.51
CA LYS A 67 -2.60 -17.03 -2.89
C LYS A 67 -2.01 -18.04 -3.88
N ILE A 68 -2.81 -18.50 -4.85
CA ILE A 68 -2.36 -19.46 -5.88
C ILE A 68 -1.55 -18.75 -6.96
N ILE A 69 -2.04 -17.61 -7.47
CA ILE A 69 -1.35 -16.88 -8.55
C ILE A 69 -0.08 -16.17 -8.07
N LYS A 70 0.01 -15.86 -6.76
CA LYS A 70 1.15 -15.15 -6.15
C LYS A 70 1.44 -13.83 -6.89
N THR A 71 2.65 -13.69 -7.44
CA THR A 71 3.13 -12.48 -8.13
C THR A 71 2.96 -12.51 -9.65
N ARG A 72 2.21 -13.47 -10.22
CA ARG A 72 2.09 -13.65 -11.67
C ARG A 72 1.36 -12.51 -12.37
N CYS A 73 0.37 -11.93 -11.70
CA CYS A 73 -0.28 -10.70 -12.15
C CYS A 73 -0.67 -9.85 -10.93
N LYS A 74 -0.96 -8.58 -11.17
CA LYS A 74 -1.49 -7.68 -10.14
C LYS A 74 -3.00 -7.82 -10.02
N VAL A 75 -3.54 -7.51 -8.82
CA VAL A 75 -4.95 -7.69 -8.49
C VAL A 75 -5.58 -6.38 -8.04
N ILE A 76 -6.78 -6.09 -8.55
CA ILE A 76 -7.74 -5.16 -7.97
C ILE A 76 -8.96 -5.98 -7.58
N PHE A 77 -9.27 -6.02 -6.30
CA PHE A 77 -10.45 -6.75 -5.82
C PHE A 77 -11.74 -5.97 -6.07
N THR A 78 -12.81 -6.71 -6.33
CA THR A 78 -14.19 -6.20 -6.31
C THR A 78 -15.00 -6.95 -5.26
N THR A 79 -15.91 -6.29 -4.55
CA THR A 79 -16.71 -6.92 -3.51
C THR A 79 -17.98 -6.14 -3.20
N ALA A 80 -19.05 -6.84 -2.79
CA ALA A 80 -20.26 -6.23 -2.24
C ALA A 80 -20.13 -5.89 -0.75
N TYR A 81 -19.08 -6.33 -0.07
CA TYR A 81 -18.92 -6.24 1.39
C TYR A 81 -17.73 -5.37 1.79
N ALA A 82 -18.02 -4.32 2.55
CA ALA A 82 -17.00 -3.36 3.00
C ALA A 82 -15.97 -3.98 3.99
N GLU A 83 -16.34 -5.02 4.71
CA GLU A 83 -15.49 -5.72 5.68
C GLU A 83 -14.27 -6.38 5.03
N PHE A 84 -14.40 -6.94 3.84
CA PHE A 84 -13.28 -7.55 3.10
C PHE A 84 -12.24 -6.53 2.60
N ALA A 85 -12.60 -5.25 2.52
CA ALA A 85 -11.62 -4.20 2.24
C ALA A 85 -10.56 -4.07 3.33
N LEU A 86 -10.83 -4.56 4.55
CA LEU A 86 -9.91 -4.55 5.69
C LEU A 86 -8.95 -5.75 5.70
N GLU A 87 -9.44 -6.95 5.34
CA GLU A 87 -8.61 -8.17 5.28
C GLU A 87 -7.70 -8.19 4.05
N GLY A 88 -8.09 -7.48 3.02
CA GLY A 88 -7.39 -7.50 1.75
C GLY A 88 -6.12 -6.66 1.69
N PHE A 89 -5.87 -5.76 2.63
CA PHE A 89 -4.59 -5.05 2.72
C PHE A 89 -3.38 -5.95 3.05
N GLU A 90 -3.62 -7.19 3.48
CA GLU A 90 -2.56 -8.18 3.73
C GLU A 90 -2.13 -8.96 2.48
N ASN A 91 -2.81 -8.78 1.33
CA ASN A 91 -2.67 -9.64 0.14
C ASN A 91 -2.06 -8.96 -1.10
N ASP A 92 -1.22 -7.93 -0.99
CA ASP A 92 -0.52 -7.26 -2.12
C ASP A 92 -1.42 -6.79 -3.28
N ALA A 93 -2.72 -6.57 -3.05
CA ALA A 93 -3.62 -6.02 -4.05
C ALA A 93 -3.37 -4.51 -4.26
N ILE A 94 -3.48 -4.06 -5.51
CA ILE A 94 -3.33 -2.63 -5.86
C ILE A 94 -4.45 -1.80 -5.24
N ASP A 95 -5.69 -2.29 -5.29
CA ASP A 95 -6.85 -1.56 -4.76
C ASP A 95 -8.06 -2.49 -4.53
N TYR A 96 -9.13 -1.92 -3.94
CA TYR A 96 -10.42 -2.55 -3.64
C TYR A 96 -11.57 -1.69 -4.16
N LEU A 97 -12.50 -2.32 -4.87
CA LEU A 97 -13.69 -1.68 -5.44
C LEU A 97 -14.95 -2.24 -4.78
N LEU A 98 -15.65 -1.41 -4.01
CA LEU A 98 -16.92 -1.77 -3.42
C LEU A 98 -18.03 -1.64 -4.47
N LYS A 99 -18.83 -2.68 -4.65
CA LYS A 99 -20.03 -2.68 -5.51
C LYS A 99 -21.17 -1.90 -4.82
N PRO A 100 -21.92 -1.04 -5.55
CA PRO A 100 -21.83 -0.74 -6.97
C PRO A 100 -20.63 0.12 -7.32
N ILE A 101 -19.86 -0.28 -8.36
CA ILE A 101 -18.61 0.37 -8.75
C ILE A 101 -18.92 1.58 -9.63
N SER A 102 -18.68 2.79 -9.12
CA SER A 102 -18.76 4.01 -9.92
C SER A 102 -17.55 4.14 -10.84
N PHE A 103 -17.72 4.79 -12.00
CA PHE A 103 -16.61 5.02 -12.93
C PHE A 103 -15.47 5.82 -12.28
N GLU A 104 -15.78 6.83 -11.47
CA GLU A 104 -14.76 7.62 -10.75
C GLU A 104 -13.89 6.74 -9.85
N ARG A 105 -14.52 5.82 -9.09
CA ARG A 105 -13.79 4.92 -8.19
C ARG A 105 -12.96 3.89 -8.94
N PHE A 106 -13.52 3.36 -10.04
CA PHE A 106 -12.81 2.46 -10.95
C PHE A 106 -11.59 3.15 -11.57
N PHE A 107 -11.77 4.37 -12.09
CA PHE A 107 -10.69 5.13 -12.73
C PHE A 107 -9.51 5.39 -11.77
N LYS A 108 -9.79 5.77 -10.51
CA LYS A 108 -8.74 5.92 -9.46
C LYS A 108 -7.97 4.63 -9.20
N ALA A 109 -8.63 3.48 -9.22
CA ALA A 109 -7.95 2.19 -9.08
C ALA A 109 -7.11 1.84 -10.31
N ALA A 110 -7.61 2.14 -11.50
CA ALA A 110 -6.89 1.95 -12.75
C ALA A 110 -5.64 2.87 -12.84
N GLU A 111 -5.73 4.13 -12.39
CA GLU A 111 -4.56 5.03 -12.31
C GLU A 111 -3.48 4.50 -11.36
N LYS A 112 -3.87 3.93 -10.21
CA LYS A 112 -2.91 3.27 -9.31
C LYS A 112 -2.21 2.10 -10.00
N ALA A 113 -2.98 1.27 -10.74
CA ALA A 113 -2.40 0.17 -11.50
C ALA A 113 -1.41 0.70 -12.55
N GLN A 114 -1.78 1.74 -13.30
CA GLN A 114 -0.89 2.36 -14.29
C GLN A 114 0.43 2.83 -13.66
N PHE A 115 0.35 3.49 -12.50
CA PHE A 115 1.53 3.94 -11.77
C PHE A 115 2.45 2.77 -11.40
N VAL A 116 1.90 1.68 -10.86
CA VAL A 116 2.65 0.46 -10.50
C VAL A 116 3.33 -0.15 -11.73
N PHE A 117 2.60 -0.27 -12.85
CA PHE A 117 3.17 -0.85 -14.08
C PHE A 117 4.20 0.04 -14.74
N ASN A 118 4.06 1.36 -14.70
CA ASN A 118 5.07 2.28 -15.21
C ASN A 118 6.37 2.17 -14.40
N ALA A 119 6.28 2.08 -13.09
CA ALA A 119 7.44 1.86 -12.22
C ALA A 119 8.15 0.52 -12.49
N LEU A 120 7.41 -0.52 -12.93
CA LEU A 120 7.99 -1.83 -13.30
C LEU A 120 8.59 -1.86 -14.72
N ARG A 121 8.09 -1.03 -15.64
CA ARG A 121 8.51 -1.02 -17.07
C ARG A 121 9.73 -0.14 -17.36
N GLU A 122 10.08 0.77 -16.47
CA GLU A 122 11.27 1.63 -16.62
C GLU A 122 12.38 1.30 -15.60
N PRO A 123 13.06 0.13 -15.73
CA PRO A 123 14.25 -0.11 -14.93
C PRO A 123 15.49 0.61 -15.47
N ASN A 124 15.44 1.29 -16.65
CA ASN A 124 16.63 1.85 -17.31
C ASN A 124 16.32 3.04 -18.23
N LYS A 125 15.81 4.14 -17.67
CA LYS A 125 16.16 5.49 -18.12
C LYS A 125 16.52 6.34 -16.91
N SER A 126 17.57 5.91 -16.23
CA SER A 126 18.34 6.79 -15.39
C SER A 126 19.17 7.69 -16.30
N GLU A 127 18.59 8.80 -16.76
CA GLU A 127 19.40 9.99 -16.76
C GLU A 127 19.80 10.19 -15.31
N VAL A 128 21.08 10.11 -15.07
CA VAL A 128 21.76 10.28 -13.80
C VAL A 128 21.43 11.66 -13.26
N LEU A 129 20.37 11.73 -12.46
CA LEU A 129 20.21 12.74 -11.43
C LEU A 129 20.25 11.96 -10.10
N PRO A 130 21.06 12.38 -9.15
CA PRO A 130 21.30 11.62 -7.95
C PRO A 130 20.02 11.49 -7.15
N ASN A 131 19.66 10.25 -6.83
CA ASN A 131 18.77 9.80 -5.77
C ASN A 131 17.72 10.84 -5.30
N ALA A 132 16.58 10.86 -6.00
CA ALA A 132 15.35 11.29 -5.39
C ALA A 132 14.31 10.19 -5.67
N GLU A 133 14.19 9.24 -4.75
CA GLU A 133 12.91 8.55 -4.53
C GLU A 133 11.85 9.66 -4.55
N LYS A 134 10.87 9.60 -5.46
CA LYS A 134 9.71 10.49 -5.37
C LYS A 134 8.92 10.03 -4.15
N GLU A 135 9.39 10.44 -3.00
CA GLU A 135 8.71 10.26 -1.73
C GLU A 135 7.33 10.90 -1.86
N VAL A 136 6.31 10.08 -1.70
CA VAL A 136 4.95 10.61 -1.56
C VAL A 136 4.99 11.51 -0.33
N PRO A 137 4.72 12.82 -0.46
CA PRO A 137 4.96 13.77 0.63
C PRO A 137 4.00 13.61 1.82
N TYR A 138 3.12 12.63 1.78
CA TYR A 138 2.09 12.38 2.80
C TYR A 138 1.77 10.90 2.94
N ILE A 139 1.22 10.53 4.10
CA ILE A 139 0.59 9.23 4.35
C ILE A 139 -0.87 9.42 4.72
N PHE A 140 -1.69 8.39 4.49
CA PHE A 140 -3.04 8.33 5.02
C PHE A 140 -3.09 7.39 6.22
N VAL A 141 -3.60 7.90 7.34
CA VAL A 141 -3.71 7.16 8.59
C VAL A 141 -5.17 7.05 8.99
N LYS A 142 -5.63 5.82 9.23
CA LYS A 142 -6.99 5.56 9.69
C LYS A 142 -7.07 5.77 11.20
N THR A 143 -7.91 6.69 11.61
CA THR A 143 -8.34 6.84 13.01
C THR A 143 -9.66 6.12 13.22
N GLU A 144 -10.20 6.13 14.41
CA GLU A 144 -11.46 5.47 14.74
C GLU A 144 -12.65 5.94 13.86
N TYR A 145 -12.66 7.23 13.46
CA TYR A 145 -13.80 7.84 12.76
C TYR A 145 -13.47 8.35 11.34
N LYS A 146 -12.20 8.51 10.97
CA LYS A 146 -11.83 9.16 9.70
C LYS A 146 -10.46 8.73 9.21
N LEU A 147 -10.21 8.95 7.92
CA LEU A 147 -8.90 8.85 7.30
C LEU A 147 -8.25 10.23 7.31
N ILE A 148 -7.09 10.36 7.95
CA ILE A 148 -6.35 11.63 8.06
C ILE A 148 -5.16 11.58 7.11
N LYS A 149 -5.01 12.61 6.29
CA LYS A 149 -3.81 12.86 5.48
C LYS A 149 -2.77 13.57 6.34
N ILE A 150 -1.58 12.99 6.49
CA ILE A 150 -0.47 13.54 7.25
C ILE A 150 0.70 13.77 6.31
N ASN A 151 1.22 15.01 6.26
CA ASN A 151 2.47 15.26 5.54
C ASN A 151 3.63 14.60 6.27
N ILE A 152 4.45 13.85 5.54
CA ILE A 152 5.61 13.15 6.11
C ILE A 152 6.60 14.13 6.77
N ALA A 153 6.75 15.33 6.20
CA ALA A 153 7.61 16.38 6.74
C ALA A 153 7.17 16.90 8.12
N ASP A 154 5.89 16.75 8.47
CA ASP A 154 5.35 17.23 9.75
C ASP A 154 5.49 16.18 10.87
N ILE A 155 5.78 14.91 10.52
CA ILE A 155 5.92 13.82 11.49
C ILE A 155 7.25 13.97 12.24
N LEU A 156 7.15 14.03 13.57
CA LEU A 156 8.30 14.07 14.47
C LEU A 156 8.74 12.65 14.86
N TYR A 157 7.83 11.89 15.44
CA TYR A 157 8.06 10.51 15.83
C TYR A 157 6.73 9.75 15.95
N VAL A 158 6.83 8.44 16.02
CA VAL A 158 5.71 7.52 16.25
C VAL A 158 5.96 6.71 17.50
N GLU A 159 4.94 6.58 18.34
CA GLU A 159 4.95 5.80 19.58
C GLU A 159 3.91 4.69 19.54
N ALA A 160 4.28 3.46 19.87
CA ALA A 160 3.35 2.35 20.04
C ALA A 160 2.84 2.27 21.48
N MET A 161 1.52 2.19 21.62
CA MET A 161 0.84 1.94 22.90
C MET A 161 -0.14 0.77 22.72
N GLN A 162 0.24 -0.41 23.18
CA GLN A 162 -0.55 -1.65 23.05
C GLN A 162 -0.88 -1.96 21.58
N ASN A 163 -2.16 -1.85 21.19
CA ASN A 163 -2.65 -2.10 19.83
C ASN A 163 -2.77 -0.83 18.96
N TYR A 164 -2.34 0.32 19.48
CA TYR A 164 -2.41 1.61 18.81
C TYR A 164 -1.01 2.16 18.55
N VAL A 165 -0.91 2.99 17.53
CA VAL A 165 0.23 3.88 17.34
C VAL A 165 -0.25 5.31 17.46
N THR A 166 0.55 6.16 18.09
CA THR A 166 0.35 7.60 18.13
C THR A 166 1.42 8.24 17.24
N ILE A 167 0.99 8.95 16.21
CA ILE A 167 1.85 9.74 15.33
C ILE A 167 1.87 11.16 15.87
N TYR A 168 3.05 11.61 16.26
CA TYR A 168 3.27 12.97 16.76
C TYR A 168 3.75 13.84 15.63
N THR A 169 3.02 14.90 15.37
CA THR A 169 3.40 15.97 14.43
C THR A 169 3.72 17.25 15.19
N ALA A 170 4.19 18.28 14.48
CA ALA A 170 4.43 19.58 15.09
C ALA A 170 3.15 20.21 15.67
N ASN A 171 1.96 19.87 15.13
CA ASN A 171 0.69 20.54 15.44
C ASN A 171 -0.27 19.67 16.25
N GLU A 172 -0.26 18.35 16.07
CA GLU A 172 -1.26 17.45 16.67
C GLU A 172 -0.71 16.04 16.91
N LYS A 173 -1.47 15.25 17.69
CA LYS A 173 -1.26 13.83 17.94
C LYS A 173 -2.38 13.05 17.27
N ILE A 174 -2.02 12.07 16.45
CA ILE A 174 -2.97 11.26 15.69
C ILE A 174 -2.86 9.83 16.15
N ILE A 175 -3.97 9.29 16.70
CA ILE A 175 -4.04 7.91 17.20
C ILE A 175 -4.66 7.01 16.13
N SER A 176 -4.01 5.89 15.85
CA SER A 176 -4.44 4.92 14.85
C SER A 176 -4.36 3.49 15.37
N LEU A 177 -5.37 2.69 15.07
CA LEU A 177 -5.38 1.25 15.33
C LEU A 177 -4.58 0.53 14.25
N GLN A 178 -3.27 0.48 14.40
CA GLN A 178 -2.35 -0.24 13.52
C GLN A 178 -1.10 -0.66 14.26
N THR A 179 -0.34 -1.58 13.68
CA THR A 179 0.91 -2.07 14.28
C THR A 179 2.08 -1.15 13.94
N MET A 180 3.10 -1.16 14.80
CA MET A 180 4.36 -0.44 14.54
C MET A 180 5.03 -0.89 13.25
N LYS A 181 4.99 -2.18 12.92
CA LYS A 181 5.53 -2.74 11.67
C LYS A 181 4.85 -2.13 10.44
N LYS A 182 3.52 -2.06 10.44
CA LYS A 182 2.75 -1.45 9.35
C LYS A 182 3.06 0.05 9.19
N THR A 183 3.23 0.76 10.31
CA THR A 183 3.60 2.18 10.27
C THR A 183 5.02 2.36 9.72
N GLU A 184 5.95 1.49 10.08
CA GLU A 184 7.32 1.50 9.57
C GLU A 184 7.37 1.30 8.05
N GLU A 185 6.55 0.38 7.51
CA GLU A 185 6.42 0.12 6.06
C GLU A 185 5.80 1.30 5.28
N GLN A 186 5.00 2.15 5.93
CA GLN A 186 4.39 3.33 5.33
C GLN A 186 5.31 4.56 5.30
N LEU A 187 6.35 4.57 6.15
CA LEU A 187 7.26 5.70 6.28
C LEU A 187 8.53 5.48 5.46
N PRO A 188 9.04 6.50 4.75
CA PRO A 188 10.28 6.38 3.99
C PRO A 188 11.46 6.03 4.89
N SER A 189 12.15 4.94 4.61
CA SER A 189 13.32 4.48 5.36
C SER A 189 14.52 5.45 5.29
N SER A 190 14.55 6.34 4.28
CA SER A 190 15.50 7.43 4.13
C SER A 190 15.30 8.55 5.15
N LYS A 191 14.08 8.71 5.70
CA LYS A 191 13.72 9.80 6.63
C LYS A 191 13.38 9.31 8.03
N PHE A 192 12.98 8.06 8.17
CA PHE A 192 12.53 7.49 9.45
C PHE A 192 13.34 6.27 9.82
N VAL A 193 13.59 6.12 11.09
CA VAL A 193 14.32 4.96 11.62
C VAL A 193 13.65 4.47 12.90
N ARG A 194 13.50 3.17 12.99
CA ARG A 194 13.04 2.52 14.23
C ARG A 194 14.19 2.45 15.24
N ILE A 195 13.99 3.03 16.40
CA ILE A 195 15.01 3.14 17.46
C ILE A 195 14.68 2.34 18.71
N HIS A 196 13.44 1.83 18.80
CA HIS A 196 12.97 1.01 19.92
C HIS A 196 11.79 0.13 19.44
N LYS A 197 11.46 -0.91 20.21
CA LYS A 197 10.25 -1.72 19.93
C LYS A 197 8.98 -0.87 19.83
N SER A 198 8.94 0.28 20.50
CA SER A 198 7.80 1.18 20.57
C SER A 198 8.04 2.56 19.93
N PHE A 199 9.18 2.83 19.30
CA PHE A 199 9.46 4.15 18.74
C PHE A 199 10.10 4.09 17.35
N ILE A 200 9.55 4.92 16.43
CA ILE A 200 10.15 5.30 15.15
C ILE A 200 10.34 6.82 15.18
N VAL A 201 11.48 7.33 14.76
CA VAL A 201 11.78 8.77 14.75
C VAL A 201 12.10 9.30 13.36
N SER A 202 11.78 10.56 13.12
CA SER A 202 12.21 11.29 11.93
C SER A 202 13.67 11.71 12.10
N ILE A 203 14.57 11.22 11.23
CA ILE A 203 16.02 11.48 11.31
C ILE A 203 16.30 12.98 11.23
N GLY A 204 15.66 13.68 10.30
CA GLY A 204 15.84 15.13 10.11
C GLY A 204 15.26 16.01 11.22
N LYS A 205 14.54 15.44 12.19
CA LYS A 205 13.96 16.15 13.35
C LYS A 205 14.70 15.86 14.66
N ILE A 206 15.75 15.05 14.61
CA ILE A 206 16.59 14.78 15.78
C ILE A 206 17.37 16.07 16.13
N HIS A 207 17.24 16.50 17.38
CA HIS A 207 17.96 17.66 17.88
C HIS A 207 19.34 17.31 18.40
N SER A 208 19.42 16.26 19.23
CA SER A 208 20.70 15.76 19.77
C SER A 208 20.63 14.28 20.14
N ILE A 209 21.77 13.65 20.27
CA ILE A 209 21.94 12.26 20.70
C ILE A 209 22.92 12.24 21.85
N GLU A 210 22.47 11.89 23.05
CA GLU A 210 23.30 11.84 24.24
C GLU A 210 23.08 10.53 25.02
N ARG A 211 24.14 9.82 25.36
CA ARG A 211 24.12 8.61 26.22
C ARG A 211 23.03 7.60 25.82
N ASN A 212 22.90 7.31 24.51
CA ASN A 212 21.86 6.44 23.94
C ASN A 212 20.42 6.96 24.13
N ARG A 213 20.25 8.25 24.18
CA ARG A 213 18.94 8.93 24.13
C ARG A 213 18.92 9.88 22.98
N ILE A 214 17.79 9.92 22.31
CA ILE A 214 17.54 10.77 21.14
C ILE A 214 16.57 11.84 21.58
N GLN A 215 17.01 13.10 21.48
CA GLN A 215 16.16 14.25 21.74
C GLN A 215 15.46 14.68 20.45
N ILE A 216 14.14 14.71 20.49
CA ILE A 216 13.29 15.14 19.39
C ILE A 216 12.12 15.93 19.95
N ALA A 217 11.97 17.18 19.52
CA ALA A 217 11.09 18.15 20.17
C ALA A 217 11.34 18.16 21.71
N ASP A 218 10.28 18.06 22.50
CA ASP A 218 10.36 18.05 23.98
C ASP A 218 10.54 16.63 24.57
N GLN A 219 10.81 15.62 23.73
CA GLN A 219 10.92 14.22 24.15
C GLN A 219 12.35 13.74 24.13
N ASN A 220 12.69 12.92 25.12
CA ASN A 220 14.00 12.27 25.25
C ASN A 220 13.81 10.75 25.20
N ILE A 221 13.93 10.17 24.01
CA ILE A 221 13.56 8.77 23.70
C ILE A 221 14.79 7.88 23.81
N ALA A 222 14.68 6.78 24.55
CA ALA A 222 15.79 5.84 24.68
C ALA A 222 16.00 5.02 23.40
N LEU A 223 17.25 4.92 22.95
CA LEU A 223 17.67 4.06 21.87
C LEU A 223 17.83 2.62 22.40
N GLY A 224 17.02 1.70 21.88
CA GLY A 224 17.07 0.30 22.27
C GLY A 224 18.35 -0.38 21.80
N GLU A 225 18.90 -1.28 22.62
CA GLU A 225 20.17 -1.95 22.33
C GLU A 225 20.18 -2.66 20.98
N SER A 226 19.12 -3.39 20.65
CA SER A 226 18.97 -4.11 19.38
C SER A 226 18.82 -3.20 18.14
N TYR A 227 18.59 -1.91 18.32
CA TYR A 227 18.41 -0.94 17.22
C TYR A 227 19.62 -0.03 17.05
N ARG A 228 20.61 -0.09 17.96
CA ARG A 228 21.74 0.82 18.03
C ARG A 228 22.62 0.77 16.76
N ASP A 229 23.02 -0.41 16.35
CA ASP A 229 23.97 -0.57 15.25
C ASP A 229 23.33 -0.10 13.91
N ALA A 230 22.08 -0.46 13.69
CA ALA A 230 21.33 -0.02 12.51
C ALA A 230 21.14 1.51 12.49
N PHE A 231 20.85 2.10 13.65
CA PHE A 231 20.69 3.54 13.80
C PHE A 231 22.00 4.30 13.49
N TYR A 232 23.11 3.92 14.13
CA TYR A 232 24.41 4.57 13.89
C TYR A 232 24.93 4.36 12.48
N TYR A 233 24.64 3.21 11.86
CA TYR A 233 24.97 2.99 10.46
C TYR A 233 24.25 3.99 9.53
N LEU A 234 23.00 4.28 9.80
CA LEU A 234 22.22 5.23 9.00
C LEU A 234 22.72 6.68 9.14
N ILE A 235 22.94 7.16 10.36
CA ILE A 235 23.36 8.55 10.59
C ILE A 235 24.80 8.84 10.19
N ASN A 236 25.68 7.83 10.17
CA ASN A 236 27.08 7.99 9.72
C ASN A 236 27.21 7.94 8.19
N LYS A 237 26.15 7.59 7.47
CA LYS A 237 26.12 7.50 6.02
C LYS A 237 25.45 8.72 5.35
N SER A 238 24.91 9.65 6.16
CA SER A 238 24.20 10.87 5.73
C SER A 238 25.11 12.06 5.60
#